data_918f4f8653c1b3419e5717bffc0c158f
#
_entry.id   918f4f8653c1b3419e5717bffc0c158f
#
_cell.length_a   1.000
_cell.length_b   1.000
_cell.length_c   1.000
_cell.angle_alpha   90.00
_cell.angle_beta   90.00
_cell.angle_gamma   90.00
#
_symmetry.space_group_name_H-M   'P 1'
#
loop_
_entity.id
_entity.type
_entity.pdbx_description
1 polymer ?
#
loop_
_entity_poly.entity_id
_entity_poly.type
_entity_poly.pdbx_seq_one_letter_code
_entity_poly.pdbx_strand_id
1 'polypeptide(L)'
;MGCASAQSVDRGVGVAERARPDYDAIGLNAGAFRIFPSVDAEVDATDNYRAADVNRQADIYAVVQPDVSFASTWRRHRLSGQAYYSRSIHAKLPSEDASQYGASLDGGLDVSRDMVVRVDASIARRIESRSNLGSFRDALQPVRYTAYHAGLGVARQFNRFKIDGSVGLNYTDFNDVPGLNGTIIDQQFRNYRSLSQSISAQYDVGNGIGVIVTGGATQNRYKIRPGEPGFDPVFDIDRQSNGLTLQGGLTFELSSLVFGTVQAGYMRQSYRDLRLQDFSGLTFNADLLWNVTPLTSIRLRGGRSVQETSSTIVAGNTRLDISAQVDHELYRYIIVSANAGYGSFRPNGPGVGGNELNIGGGVRYLVDRNWSAGLNVSYARRDSASAGLRYDAALLALNTRFAY
;
A
#
# COMPACT_ATOMS: atom_id res chain seq x y z
N MET A 1 38.49 17.29 22.66
CA MET A 1 37.56 16.26 23.09
C MET A 1 36.18 16.67 22.61
N GLY A 2 35.75 16.19 21.43
CA GLY A 2 34.42 16.47 20.91
C GLY A 2 33.43 15.48 21.53
N CYS A 3 32.47 15.98 22.28
CA CYS A 3 31.32 15.20 22.69
C CYS A 3 30.57 14.77 21.43
N ALA A 4 30.65 13.50 21.05
CA ALA A 4 29.71 12.90 20.13
C ALA A 4 28.34 13.00 20.82
N SER A 5 27.47 13.89 20.34
CA SER A 5 26.06 13.87 20.72
C SER A 5 25.50 12.52 20.30
N ALA A 6 25.13 11.69 21.27
CA ALA A 6 24.37 10.49 21.02
C ALA A 6 23.10 10.94 20.29
N GLN A 7 22.98 10.59 18.99
CA GLN A 7 21.77 10.78 18.24
C GLN A 7 20.66 10.05 19.00
N SER A 8 19.64 10.80 19.43
CA SER A 8 18.43 10.18 19.93
C SER A 8 17.89 9.31 18.80
N VAL A 9 17.96 8.00 18.97
CA VAL A 9 17.33 7.06 18.02
C VAL A 9 15.85 7.43 18.01
N ASP A 10 15.35 7.89 16.87
CA ASP A 10 13.94 8.20 16.72
C ASP A 10 13.14 6.95 17.09
N ARG A 11 12.33 7.08 18.14
CA ARG A 11 11.59 5.95 18.69
C ARG A 11 10.61 5.42 17.63
N GLY A 12 10.63 4.13 17.41
CA GLY A 12 9.71 3.49 16.48
C GLY A 12 10.06 3.64 14.99
N VAL A 13 11.29 4.05 14.66
CA VAL A 13 11.77 4.19 13.27
C VAL A 13 12.81 3.12 12.95
N GLY A 14 12.60 2.40 11.83
CA GLY A 14 13.53 1.40 11.31
C GLY A 14 14.78 2.01 10.69
N VAL A 15 15.83 1.19 10.50
CA VAL A 15 17.13 1.63 9.97
C VAL A 15 16.99 2.33 8.61
N ALA A 16 16.17 1.80 7.70
CA ALA A 16 16.00 2.38 6.36
C ALA A 16 15.28 3.76 6.37
N GLU A 17 14.51 4.05 7.41
CA GLU A 17 13.65 5.24 7.55
C GLU A 17 14.27 6.33 8.43
N ARG A 18 15.41 6.05 9.10
CA ARG A 18 16.05 7.02 10.00
C ARG A 18 16.56 8.24 9.25
N ALA A 19 16.38 9.40 9.87
CA ALA A 19 16.96 10.64 9.37
C ALA A 19 18.50 10.56 9.33
N ARG A 20 19.07 10.99 8.20
CA ARG A 20 20.50 11.06 7.94
C ARG A 20 20.87 12.47 7.49
N PRO A 21 21.08 13.42 8.43
CA PRO A 21 21.27 14.84 8.10
C PRO A 21 22.40 15.11 7.08
N ASP A 22 23.38 14.18 6.97
CA ASP A 22 24.48 14.30 6.00
C ASP A 22 24.09 13.84 4.59
N TYR A 23 22.97 13.10 4.47
CA TYR A 23 22.51 12.49 3.23
C TYR A 23 21.04 12.81 2.89
N ASP A 24 20.31 13.47 3.78
CA ASP A 24 18.93 13.86 3.53
C ASP A 24 18.88 15.22 2.82
N ALA A 25 18.02 15.34 1.83
CA ALA A 25 17.78 16.60 1.14
C ALA A 25 17.29 17.68 2.10
N ILE A 26 17.83 18.88 1.95
CA ILE A 26 17.51 19.99 2.83
C ILE A 26 16.17 20.63 2.45
N GLY A 27 15.84 20.62 1.18
CA GLY A 27 14.67 21.28 0.61
C GLY A 27 14.80 22.79 0.51
N LEU A 28 13.91 23.38 -0.25
CA LEU A 28 13.79 24.82 -0.49
C LEU A 28 12.85 25.46 0.50
N ASN A 29 13.27 26.53 1.14
CA ASN A 29 12.39 27.30 2.03
C ASN A 29 11.50 28.23 1.20
N ALA A 30 10.18 28.09 1.35
CA ALA A 30 9.15 28.91 0.71
C ALA A 30 8.19 29.47 1.76
N GLY A 31 8.60 30.53 2.46
CA GLY A 31 7.83 31.12 3.55
C GLY A 31 7.63 30.14 4.71
N ALA A 32 6.38 29.76 4.95
CA ALA A 32 6.00 28.81 6.00
C ALA A 32 6.04 27.33 5.54
N PHE A 33 6.64 27.04 4.38
CA PHE A 33 6.76 25.70 3.84
C PHE A 33 8.19 25.37 3.47
N ARG A 34 8.53 24.10 3.51
CA ARG A 34 9.73 23.52 2.92
C ARG A 34 9.31 22.63 1.77
N ILE A 35 9.90 22.83 0.60
CA ILE A 35 9.58 22.12 -0.65
C ILE A 35 10.76 21.23 -0.98
N PHE A 36 10.49 19.98 -1.38
CA PHE A 36 11.47 18.96 -1.71
C PHE A 36 11.18 18.46 -3.14
N PRO A 37 11.74 19.08 -4.17
CA PRO A 37 11.68 18.53 -5.52
C PRO A 37 12.64 17.35 -5.65
N SER A 38 12.22 16.31 -6.35
CA SER A 38 13.07 15.17 -6.68
C SER A 38 12.73 14.54 -8.03
N VAL A 39 13.66 13.77 -8.56
CA VAL A 39 13.47 12.93 -9.74
C VAL A 39 14.05 11.56 -9.44
N ASP A 40 13.21 10.55 -9.56
CA ASP A 40 13.61 9.15 -9.54
C ASP A 40 13.72 8.64 -10.98
N ALA A 41 14.79 7.94 -11.30
CA ALA A 41 14.96 7.22 -12.55
C ALA A 41 15.35 5.78 -12.25
N GLU A 42 14.68 4.83 -12.92
CA GLU A 42 14.87 3.40 -12.72
C GLU A 42 14.95 2.69 -14.08
N VAL A 43 15.80 1.69 -14.17
CA VAL A 43 15.86 0.75 -15.29
C VAL A 43 15.66 -0.65 -14.74
N ASP A 44 14.64 -1.29 -15.25
CA ASP A 44 14.18 -2.60 -14.83
C ASP A 44 14.41 -3.63 -15.94
N ALA A 45 14.85 -4.82 -15.55
CA ALA A 45 14.92 -5.99 -16.41
C ALA A 45 14.16 -7.15 -15.77
N THR A 46 13.19 -7.69 -16.49
CA THR A 46 12.37 -8.83 -16.02
C THR A 46 12.28 -9.91 -17.09
N ASP A 47 12.22 -11.15 -16.66
CA ASP A 47 12.03 -12.31 -17.53
C ASP A 47 10.56 -12.56 -17.88
N ASN A 48 9.61 -11.96 -17.13
CA ASN A 48 8.17 -12.22 -17.29
C ASN A 48 7.31 -11.00 -16.93
N TYR A 49 7.36 -9.94 -17.75
CA TYR A 49 6.63 -8.70 -17.50
C TYR A 49 5.11 -8.88 -17.36
N ARG A 50 4.52 -9.74 -18.19
CA ARG A 50 3.06 -9.98 -18.19
C ARG A 50 2.57 -10.98 -17.15
N ALA A 51 3.46 -11.47 -16.29
CA ALA A 51 3.15 -12.46 -15.25
C ALA A 51 2.42 -13.70 -15.82
N ALA A 52 2.89 -14.22 -16.95
CA ALA A 52 2.30 -15.36 -17.65
C ALA A 52 2.91 -16.67 -17.16
N ASP A 53 2.10 -17.75 -17.14
CA ASP A 53 2.56 -19.12 -16.84
C ASP A 53 3.35 -19.69 -18.04
N VAL A 54 2.82 -19.48 -19.23
CA VAL A 54 3.41 -19.88 -20.52
C VAL A 54 3.59 -18.66 -21.42
N ASN A 55 4.45 -18.76 -22.44
CA ASN A 55 4.76 -17.66 -23.35
C ASN A 55 5.22 -16.38 -22.62
N ARG A 56 6.13 -16.55 -21.67
CA ARG A 56 6.72 -15.47 -20.89
C ARG A 56 7.35 -14.44 -21.80
N GLN A 57 7.20 -13.18 -21.45
CA GLN A 57 7.75 -12.07 -22.21
C GLN A 57 8.73 -11.29 -21.31
N ALA A 58 10.01 -11.45 -21.63
CA ALA A 58 11.07 -10.67 -20.99
C ALA A 58 11.07 -9.25 -21.55
N ASP A 59 11.29 -8.27 -20.69
CA ASP A 59 11.40 -6.87 -21.09
C ASP A 59 12.46 -6.14 -20.28
N ILE A 60 12.94 -5.04 -20.86
CA ILE A 60 13.73 -4.01 -20.18
C ILE A 60 12.95 -2.72 -20.35
N TYR A 61 12.71 -2.01 -19.27
CA TYR A 61 11.97 -0.76 -19.33
C TYR A 61 12.57 0.28 -18.39
N ALA A 62 12.41 1.54 -18.74
CA ALA A 62 12.82 2.66 -17.92
C ALA A 62 11.60 3.34 -17.31
N VAL A 63 11.74 3.78 -16.07
CA VAL A 63 10.74 4.60 -15.38
C VAL A 63 11.40 5.91 -14.96
N VAL A 64 10.76 7.02 -15.27
CA VAL A 64 11.20 8.34 -14.80
C VAL A 64 10.04 8.98 -14.05
N GLN A 65 10.32 9.42 -12.83
CA GLN A 65 9.31 9.98 -11.94
C GLN A 65 9.81 11.27 -11.28
N PRO A 66 9.54 12.44 -11.86
CA PRO A 66 9.62 13.69 -11.13
C PRO A 66 8.53 13.74 -10.06
N ASP A 67 8.92 14.22 -8.89
CA ASP A 67 8.01 14.47 -7.78
C ASP A 67 8.34 15.77 -7.03
N VAL A 68 7.34 16.34 -6.40
CA VAL A 68 7.48 17.47 -5.50
C VAL A 68 6.67 17.19 -4.26
N SER A 69 7.34 17.21 -3.12
CA SER A 69 6.67 17.19 -1.83
C SER A 69 6.90 18.50 -1.06
N PHE A 70 5.99 18.81 -0.16
CA PHE A 70 6.14 19.96 0.72
C PHE A 70 5.65 19.63 2.13
N ALA A 71 6.22 20.32 3.11
CA ALA A 71 5.78 20.26 4.50
C ALA A 71 5.77 21.66 5.11
N SER A 72 4.74 21.95 5.90
CA SER A 72 4.68 23.19 6.67
C SER A 72 5.72 23.20 7.78
N THR A 73 6.26 24.39 8.08
CA THR A 73 7.19 24.62 9.19
C THR A 73 6.49 25.16 10.43
N TRP A 74 5.18 25.07 10.50
CA TRP A 74 4.36 25.53 11.62
C TRP A 74 4.69 24.76 12.90
N ARG A 75 4.62 25.43 14.03
CA ARG A 75 4.93 24.84 15.35
C ARG A 75 3.78 23.98 15.91
N ARG A 76 2.54 24.28 15.53
CA ARG A 76 1.36 23.73 16.19
C ARG A 76 0.50 22.87 15.26
N HIS A 77 0.40 23.25 14.03
CA HIS A 77 -0.37 22.51 13.03
C HIS A 77 0.58 21.96 11.97
N ARG A 78 0.14 21.01 11.18
CA ARG A 78 0.91 20.48 10.05
C ARG A 78 0.05 20.46 8.79
N LEU A 79 0.69 20.76 7.68
CA LEU A 79 0.17 20.52 6.34
C LEU A 79 1.33 20.03 5.50
N SER A 80 1.11 18.90 4.84
CA SER A 80 2.06 18.32 3.90
C SER A 80 1.32 17.86 2.65
N GLY A 81 2.03 17.74 1.55
CA GLY A 81 1.48 17.22 0.33
C GLY A 81 2.57 16.79 -0.62
N GLN A 82 2.14 16.07 -1.65
CA GLN A 82 3.01 15.54 -2.68
C GLN A 82 2.28 15.52 -4.00
N ALA A 83 3.00 15.76 -5.10
CA ALA A 83 2.53 15.53 -6.45
C ALA A 83 3.62 14.86 -7.26
N TYR A 84 3.26 13.85 -8.05
CA TYR A 84 4.20 13.12 -8.88
C TYR A 84 3.63 12.88 -10.28
N TYR A 85 4.55 12.70 -11.23
CA TYR A 85 4.27 12.14 -12.55
C TYR A 85 5.27 11.02 -12.80
N SER A 86 4.81 9.88 -13.34
CA SER A 86 5.67 8.74 -13.67
C SER A 86 5.40 8.29 -15.09
N ARG A 87 6.47 8.03 -15.85
CA ARG A 87 6.40 7.49 -17.20
C ARG A 87 7.23 6.23 -17.29
N SER A 88 6.61 5.12 -17.70
CA SER A 88 7.30 3.89 -18.08
C SER A 88 7.43 3.78 -19.60
N ILE A 89 8.60 3.36 -20.07
CA ILE A 89 8.94 3.18 -21.49
C ILE A 89 9.57 1.80 -21.63
N HIS A 90 8.95 0.96 -22.44
CA HIS A 90 9.28 -0.44 -22.64
C HIS A 90 10.05 -0.68 -23.92
N ALA A 91 11.16 -1.40 -23.85
CA ALA A 91 12.00 -1.66 -25.02
C ALA A 91 11.41 -2.69 -25.98
N LYS A 92 10.73 -3.71 -25.47
CA LYS A 92 10.16 -4.80 -26.27
C LYS A 92 8.63 -4.80 -26.29
N LEU A 93 8.00 -4.18 -25.31
CA LEU A 93 6.55 -4.17 -25.13
C LEU A 93 5.98 -2.74 -25.14
N PRO A 94 6.07 -2.00 -26.25
CA PRO A 94 5.62 -0.59 -26.28
C PRO A 94 4.12 -0.41 -26.01
N SER A 95 3.32 -1.46 -26.13
CA SER A 95 1.91 -1.45 -25.71
C SER A 95 1.71 -1.32 -24.20
N GLU A 96 2.75 -1.62 -23.42
CA GLU A 96 2.77 -1.48 -21.96
C GLU A 96 3.22 -0.08 -21.49
N ASP A 97 3.65 0.78 -22.41
CA ASP A 97 4.02 2.17 -22.11
C ASP A 97 2.88 2.89 -21.40
N ALA A 98 3.17 3.48 -20.25
CA ALA A 98 2.16 4.11 -19.45
C ALA A 98 2.63 5.37 -18.75
N SER A 99 1.68 6.25 -18.50
CA SER A 99 1.86 7.40 -17.63
C SER A 99 0.95 7.25 -16.41
N GLN A 100 1.50 7.54 -15.26
CA GLN A 100 0.81 7.59 -13.97
C GLN A 100 1.08 8.95 -13.34
N TYR A 101 0.13 9.47 -12.58
CA TYR A 101 0.30 10.71 -11.85
C TYR A 101 -0.64 10.75 -10.65
N GLY A 102 -0.26 11.55 -9.68
CA GLY A 102 -1.10 11.71 -8.50
C GLY A 102 -0.70 12.91 -7.67
N ALA A 103 -1.62 13.27 -6.77
CA ALA A 103 -1.39 14.29 -5.75
C ALA A 103 -2.05 13.86 -4.44
N SER A 104 -1.44 14.23 -3.32
CA SER A 104 -2.00 14.04 -1.99
C SER A 104 -1.77 15.26 -1.11
N LEU A 105 -2.67 15.42 -0.14
CA LEU A 105 -2.60 16.44 0.92
C LEU A 105 -2.91 15.75 2.25
N ASP A 106 -2.13 16.07 3.28
CA ASP A 106 -2.31 15.61 4.65
C ASP A 106 -2.25 16.80 5.59
N GLY A 107 -3.28 16.96 6.40
CA GLY A 107 -3.42 18.02 7.38
C GLY A 107 -3.57 17.49 8.81
N GLY A 108 -2.94 18.16 9.77
CA GLY A 108 -3.14 17.91 11.19
C GLY A 108 -3.41 19.22 11.94
N LEU A 109 -4.58 19.33 12.53
CA LEU A 109 -4.99 20.47 13.34
C LEU A 109 -4.94 20.08 14.82
N ASP A 110 -3.98 20.62 15.56
CA ASP A 110 -3.91 20.48 17.01
C ASP A 110 -4.96 21.40 17.64
N VAL A 111 -6.13 20.86 17.95
CA VAL A 111 -7.26 21.60 18.57
C VAL A 111 -6.94 21.92 20.01
N SER A 112 -6.38 20.95 20.75
CA SER A 112 -5.87 21.11 22.10
C SER A 112 -4.60 20.28 22.28
N ARG A 113 -4.02 20.27 23.48
CA ARG A 113 -2.83 19.46 23.78
C ARG A 113 -3.06 17.96 23.68
N ASP A 114 -4.30 17.55 23.84
CA ASP A 114 -4.75 16.15 23.90
C ASP A 114 -5.60 15.74 22.69
N MET A 115 -5.90 16.68 21.77
CA MET A 115 -6.80 16.41 20.65
C MET A 115 -6.24 16.91 19.32
N VAL A 116 -6.20 16.01 18.34
CA VAL A 116 -5.76 16.28 16.96
C VAL A 116 -6.87 15.87 16.00
N VAL A 117 -7.21 16.76 15.07
CA VAL A 117 -8.03 16.47 13.90
C VAL A 117 -7.11 16.27 12.69
N ARG A 118 -7.32 15.20 11.94
CA ARG A 118 -6.55 14.86 10.74
C ARG A 118 -7.48 14.90 9.54
N VAL A 119 -6.98 15.45 8.45
CA VAL A 119 -7.67 15.47 7.15
C VAL A 119 -6.68 15.00 6.10
N ASP A 120 -7.09 14.09 5.26
CA ASP A 120 -6.29 13.65 4.14
C ASP A 120 -7.13 13.55 2.88
N ALA A 121 -6.49 13.82 1.73
CA ALA A 121 -7.12 13.69 0.43
C ALA A 121 -6.09 13.29 -0.61
N SER A 122 -6.47 12.44 -1.56
CA SER A 122 -5.61 12.12 -2.69
C SER A 122 -6.38 11.80 -3.96
N ILE A 123 -5.71 12.04 -5.09
CA ILE A 123 -6.12 11.58 -6.41
C ILE A 123 -4.91 10.94 -7.08
N ALA A 124 -5.11 9.77 -7.69
CA ALA A 124 -4.03 9.12 -8.43
C ALA A 124 -4.57 8.38 -9.64
N ARG A 125 -4.02 8.65 -10.82
CA ARG A 125 -4.20 7.84 -12.02
C ARG A 125 -3.08 6.81 -12.10
N ARG A 126 -3.46 5.52 -12.11
CA ARG A 126 -2.54 4.39 -12.05
C ARG A 126 -2.83 3.37 -13.13
N ILE A 127 -1.90 2.46 -13.34
CA ILE A 127 -2.09 1.25 -14.12
C ILE A 127 -2.24 0.06 -13.17
N GLU A 128 -3.04 -0.91 -13.59
CA GLU A 128 -3.15 -2.19 -12.90
C GLU A 128 -1.96 -3.08 -13.31
N SER A 129 -1.24 -3.61 -12.31
CA SER A 129 -0.14 -4.55 -12.58
C SER A 129 -0.65 -5.81 -13.28
N ARG A 130 0.09 -6.33 -14.23
CA ARG A 130 -0.21 -7.60 -14.91
C ARG A 130 -0.25 -8.79 -13.95
N SER A 131 0.46 -8.70 -12.84
CA SER A 131 0.44 -9.71 -11.77
C SER A 131 -0.79 -9.63 -10.85
N ASN A 132 -1.62 -8.59 -10.94
CA ASN A 132 -2.81 -8.46 -10.11
C ASN A 132 -3.81 -9.60 -10.41
N LEU A 133 -4.49 -10.12 -9.37
CA LEU A 133 -5.53 -11.15 -9.50
C LEU A 133 -6.71 -10.70 -10.38
N GLY A 134 -6.98 -9.40 -10.41
CA GLY A 134 -8.02 -8.78 -11.23
C GLY A 134 -7.60 -8.40 -12.64
N SER A 135 -6.34 -8.61 -13.01
CA SER A 135 -5.82 -8.17 -14.31
C SER A 135 -6.35 -9.04 -15.45
N PHE A 136 -6.78 -8.40 -16.52
CA PHE A 136 -7.22 -9.06 -17.74
C PHE A 136 -6.02 -9.34 -18.64
N ARG A 137 -5.66 -10.63 -18.78
CA ARG A 137 -4.51 -11.06 -19.60
C ARG A 137 -4.68 -10.78 -21.08
N ASP A 138 -5.93 -10.78 -21.55
CA ASP A 138 -6.28 -10.50 -22.94
C ASP A 138 -6.34 -9.00 -23.25
N ALA A 139 -6.05 -8.16 -22.31
CA ALA A 139 -5.96 -6.72 -22.52
C ALA A 139 -4.66 -6.38 -23.28
N LEU A 140 -4.79 -5.66 -24.39
CA LEU A 140 -3.67 -5.23 -25.23
C LEU A 140 -2.75 -4.24 -24.49
N GLN A 141 -3.32 -3.41 -23.62
CA GLN A 141 -2.63 -2.42 -22.82
C GLN A 141 -2.97 -2.65 -21.33
N PRO A 142 -2.15 -2.12 -20.39
CA PRO A 142 -2.50 -2.19 -18.98
C PRO A 142 -3.79 -1.42 -18.70
N VAL A 143 -4.66 -2.00 -17.88
CA VAL A 143 -5.89 -1.33 -17.43
C VAL A 143 -5.51 -0.10 -16.60
N ARG A 144 -6.07 1.04 -16.93
CA ARG A 144 -5.89 2.30 -16.21
C ARG A 144 -7.07 2.54 -15.30
N TYR A 145 -6.80 3.10 -14.14
CA TYR A 145 -7.84 3.53 -13.21
C TYR A 145 -7.46 4.81 -12.50
N THR A 146 -8.47 5.55 -12.05
CA THR A 146 -8.28 6.71 -11.18
C THR A 146 -8.84 6.38 -9.81
N ALA A 147 -8.02 6.55 -8.79
CA ALA A 147 -8.40 6.39 -7.39
C ALA A 147 -8.49 7.77 -6.73
N TYR A 148 -9.58 7.99 -6.02
CA TYR A 148 -9.83 9.18 -5.21
C TYR A 148 -9.96 8.74 -3.75
N HIS A 149 -9.39 9.51 -2.86
CA HIS A 149 -9.52 9.30 -1.43
C HIS A 149 -9.78 10.62 -0.71
N ALA A 150 -10.63 10.59 0.31
CA ALA A 150 -10.80 11.67 1.28
C ALA A 150 -11.02 11.06 2.66
N GLY A 151 -10.29 11.54 3.66
CA GLY A 151 -10.31 11.06 5.02
C GLY A 151 -10.46 12.17 6.05
N LEU A 152 -11.13 11.85 7.15
CA LEU A 152 -11.23 12.66 8.36
C LEU A 152 -11.00 11.78 9.56
N GLY A 153 -10.12 12.19 10.45
CA GLY A 153 -9.83 11.48 11.70
C GLY A 153 -9.78 12.42 12.88
N VAL A 154 -10.13 11.92 14.04
CA VAL A 154 -10.02 12.61 15.32
C VAL A 154 -9.36 11.68 16.31
N ALA A 155 -8.23 12.11 16.88
CA ALA A 155 -7.56 11.41 17.96
C ALA A 155 -7.60 12.25 19.23
N ARG A 156 -7.94 11.64 20.35
CA ARG A 156 -7.88 12.28 21.67
C ARG A 156 -7.25 11.36 22.69
N GLN A 157 -6.36 11.93 23.51
CA GLN A 157 -5.68 11.22 24.58
C GLN A 157 -6.12 11.75 25.94
N PHE A 158 -6.57 10.86 26.82
CA PHE A 158 -7.00 11.16 28.20
C PHE A 158 -6.12 10.38 29.16
N ASN A 159 -5.09 10.99 29.68
CA ASN A 159 -4.15 10.31 30.57
C ASN A 159 -3.62 9.01 29.91
N ARG A 160 -4.08 7.82 30.34
CA ARG A 160 -3.71 6.51 29.79
C ARG A 160 -4.62 6.01 28.69
N PHE A 161 -5.72 6.70 28.39
CA PHE A 161 -6.65 6.33 27.31
C PHE A 161 -6.38 7.16 26.07
N LYS A 162 -6.36 6.50 24.92
CA LYS A 162 -6.38 7.14 23.62
C LYS A 162 -7.57 6.61 22.82
N ILE A 163 -8.38 7.51 22.32
CA ILE A 163 -9.48 7.20 21.41
C ILE A 163 -9.14 7.80 20.05
N ASP A 164 -9.33 7.03 19.02
CA ASP A 164 -9.11 7.43 17.63
C ASP A 164 -10.33 7.02 16.80
N GLY A 165 -10.96 7.97 16.13
CA GLY A 165 -12.06 7.75 15.21
C GLY A 165 -11.71 8.26 13.82
N SER A 166 -12.07 7.53 12.77
CA SER A 166 -11.86 7.95 11.40
C SER A 166 -12.98 7.55 10.46
N VAL A 167 -13.15 8.36 9.41
CA VAL A 167 -14.04 8.09 8.27
C VAL A 167 -13.24 8.32 7.01
N GLY A 168 -13.30 7.37 6.08
CA GLY A 168 -12.65 7.45 4.77
C GLY A 168 -13.64 7.18 3.65
N LEU A 169 -13.57 7.97 2.60
CA LEU A 169 -14.31 7.78 1.36
C LEU A 169 -13.32 7.50 0.24
N ASN A 170 -13.47 6.37 -0.43
CA ASN A 170 -12.69 5.99 -1.60
C ASN A 170 -13.62 5.86 -2.81
N TYR A 171 -13.14 6.27 -3.97
CA TYR A 171 -13.80 6.01 -5.24
C TYR A 171 -12.75 5.53 -6.24
N THR A 172 -13.05 4.43 -6.92
CA THR A 172 -12.17 3.86 -7.96
C THR A 172 -12.93 3.78 -9.26
N ASP A 173 -12.36 4.36 -10.32
CA ASP A 173 -12.91 4.44 -11.66
C ASP A 173 -11.96 3.81 -12.66
N PHE A 174 -12.34 2.67 -13.21
CA PHE A 174 -11.57 1.91 -14.19
C PHE A 174 -11.94 2.35 -15.62
N ASN A 175 -10.94 2.48 -16.46
CA ASN A 175 -11.14 2.73 -17.89
C ASN A 175 -11.25 1.40 -18.65
N ASP A 176 -12.13 1.37 -19.63
CA ASP A 176 -12.20 0.28 -20.59
C ASP A 176 -10.89 0.16 -21.36
N VAL A 177 -10.56 -1.04 -21.79
CA VAL A 177 -9.29 -1.33 -22.44
C VAL A 177 -9.50 -2.17 -23.69
N PRO A 178 -8.74 -1.90 -24.81
CA PRO A 178 -8.77 -2.75 -25.98
C PRO A 178 -8.23 -4.15 -25.68
N GLY A 179 -8.94 -5.16 -26.11
CA GLY A 179 -8.52 -6.56 -26.04
C GLY A 179 -7.68 -6.98 -27.24
N LEU A 180 -6.95 -8.08 -27.12
CA LEU A 180 -6.11 -8.64 -28.19
C LEU A 180 -6.89 -9.03 -29.45
N ASN A 181 -8.17 -9.35 -29.31
CA ASN A 181 -9.08 -9.71 -30.41
C ASN A 181 -9.77 -8.51 -31.08
N GLY A 182 -9.38 -7.28 -30.72
CA GLY A 182 -9.97 -6.04 -31.24
C GLY A 182 -11.30 -5.63 -30.62
N THR A 183 -11.81 -6.37 -29.63
CA THR A 183 -12.99 -5.98 -28.86
C THR A 183 -12.60 -5.04 -27.73
N ILE A 184 -13.54 -4.29 -27.20
CA ILE A 184 -13.35 -3.50 -25.97
C ILE A 184 -13.70 -4.36 -24.76
N ILE A 185 -12.81 -4.44 -23.81
CA ILE A 185 -13.04 -5.10 -22.53
C ILE A 185 -13.62 -4.03 -21.58
N ASP A 186 -14.91 -4.13 -21.30
CA ASP A 186 -15.62 -3.24 -20.36
C ASP A 186 -15.10 -3.43 -18.94
N GLN A 187 -14.79 -2.36 -18.26
CA GLN A 187 -14.34 -2.30 -16.88
C GLN A 187 -15.32 -1.58 -15.94
N GLN A 188 -16.44 -1.04 -16.46
CA GLN A 188 -17.36 -0.20 -15.70
C GLN A 188 -18.00 -0.93 -14.51
N PHE A 189 -18.16 -2.25 -14.61
CA PHE A 189 -18.68 -3.10 -13.53
C PHE A 189 -17.76 -3.15 -12.29
N ARG A 190 -16.49 -2.71 -12.42
CA ARG A 190 -15.50 -2.65 -11.34
C ARG A 190 -15.52 -1.30 -10.60
N ASN A 191 -16.17 -0.29 -11.16
CA ASN A 191 -16.24 1.03 -10.58
C ASN A 191 -17.05 1.02 -9.29
N TYR A 192 -16.44 1.47 -8.20
CA TYR A 192 -17.12 1.48 -6.90
C TYR A 192 -16.63 2.61 -5.99
N ARG A 193 -17.48 2.95 -5.05
CA ARG A 193 -17.15 3.80 -3.90
C ARG A 193 -17.18 2.95 -2.62
N SER A 194 -16.24 3.21 -1.73
CA SER A 194 -16.15 2.57 -0.42
C SER A 194 -16.16 3.64 0.68
N LEU A 195 -17.10 3.55 1.59
CA LEU A 195 -17.13 4.32 2.83
C LEU A 195 -16.61 3.43 3.94
N SER A 196 -15.51 3.82 4.56
CA SER A 196 -14.91 3.13 5.71
C SER A 196 -15.03 3.98 6.97
N GLN A 197 -15.34 3.35 8.07
CA GLN A 197 -15.44 3.97 9.39
C GLN A 197 -14.65 3.10 10.36
N SER A 198 -13.88 3.73 11.24
CA SER A 198 -13.12 3.02 12.27
C SER A 198 -13.13 3.79 13.57
N ILE A 199 -13.20 3.05 14.66
CA ILE A 199 -13.00 3.58 16.00
C ILE A 199 -12.08 2.64 16.76
N SER A 200 -11.07 3.18 17.43
CA SER A 200 -10.20 2.41 18.31
C SER A 200 -10.10 3.08 19.68
N ALA A 201 -10.01 2.24 20.70
CA ALA A 201 -9.75 2.65 22.08
C ALA A 201 -8.51 1.90 22.58
N GLN A 202 -7.51 2.63 23.02
CA GLN A 202 -6.28 2.08 23.58
C GLN A 202 -6.14 2.50 25.04
N TYR A 203 -5.73 1.58 25.90
CA TYR A 203 -5.38 1.82 27.28
C TYR A 203 -3.91 1.47 27.53
N ASP A 204 -3.14 2.41 28.02
CA ASP A 204 -1.73 2.19 28.42
C ASP A 204 -1.70 1.53 29.80
N VAL A 205 -1.31 0.25 29.81
CA VAL A 205 -1.16 -0.55 31.05
C VAL A 205 0.09 -0.15 31.81
N GLY A 206 1.09 0.40 31.11
CA GLY A 206 2.41 0.74 31.62
C GLY A 206 3.51 -0.14 31.06
N ASN A 207 4.75 0.20 31.34
CA ASN A 207 5.95 -0.51 30.86
C ASN A 207 6.01 -0.70 29.33
N GLY A 208 5.43 0.24 28.57
CA GLY A 208 5.40 0.18 27.11
C GLY A 208 4.43 -0.85 26.55
N ILE A 209 3.43 -1.28 27.32
CA ILE A 209 2.37 -2.19 26.86
C ILE A 209 1.03 -1.47 26.97
N GLY A 210 0.27 -1.52 25.90
CA GLY A 210 -1.12 -1.06 25.85
C GLY A 210 -2.07 -2.16 25.36
N VAL A 211 -3.31 -2.08 25.79
CA VAL A 211 -4.41 -2.90 25.24
C VAL A 211 -5.19 -2.03 24.26
N ILE A 212 -5.55 -2.58 23.11
CA ILE A 212 -6.31 -1.89 22.07
C ILE A 212 -7.52 -2.71 21.64
N VAL A 213 -8.63 -2.02 21.42
CA VAL A 213 -9.82 -2.57 20.76
C VAL A 213 -10.18 -1.69 19.58
N THR A 214 -10.44 -2.29 18.44
CA THR A 214 -10.77 -1.59 17.17
C THR A 214 -12.04 -2.16 16.58
N GLY A 215 -13.01 -1.30 16.32
CA GLY A 215 -14.22 -1.59 15.54
C GLY A 215 -14.14 -0.90 14.18
N GLY A 216 -14.52 -1.59 13.12
CA GLY A 216 -14.54 -1.05 11.75
C GLY A 216 -15.83 -1.42 11.01
N ALA A 217 -16.30 -0.50 10.17
CA ALA A 217 -17.39 -0.74 9.25
C ALA A 217 -17.00 -0.26 7.85
N THR A 218 -17.37 -1.02 6.81
CA THR A 218 -17.09 -0.69 5.42
C THR A 218 -18.36 -0.89 4.59
N GLN A 219 -18.64 0.02 3.68
CA GLN A 219 -19.76 -0.06 2.74
C GLN A 219 -19.25 0.12 1.33
N ASN A 220 -19.33 -0.92 0.50
CA ASN A 220 -18.97 -0.88 -0.91
C ASN A 220 -20.22 -0.73 -1.78
N ARG A 221 -20.22 0.24 -2.68
CA ARG A 221 -21.33 0.55 -3.58
C ARG A 221 -20.78 0.65 -5.00
N TYR A 222 -21.12 -0.35 -5.80
CA TYR A 222 -20.71 -0.42 -7.20
C TYR A 222 -21.58 0.47 -8.08
N LYS A 223 -21.02 0.95 -9.20
CA LYS A 223 -21.70 1.80 -10.18
C LYS A 223 -22.79 1.00 -10.90
N ILE A 224 -22.44 -0.18 -11.42
CA ILE A 224 -23.38 -1.10 -12.07
C ILE A 224 -24.09 -1.92 -11.00
N ARG A 225 -25.39 -1.71 -10.84
CA ARG A 225 -26.23 -2.33 -9.81
C ARG A 225 -27.72 -2.28 -10.22
N PRO A 226 -28.62 -3.05 -9.59
CA PRO A 226 -30.05 -3.02 -9.86
C PRO A 226 -30.62 -1.60 -9.86
N GLY A 227 -31.33 -1.27 -10.94
CA GLY A 227 -31.95 0.06 -11.16
C GLY A 227 -31.06 1.10 -11.82
N GLU A 228 -29.80 0.79 -12.11
CA GLU A 228 -28.91 1.68 -12.86
C GLU A 228 -28.78 1.24 -14.33
N PRO A 229 -28.54 2.17 -15.26
CA PRO A 229 -28.28 1.85 -16.65
C PRO A 229 -27.10 0.93 -16.81
N GLY A 230 -27.24 -0.11 -17.65
CA GLY A 230 -26.19 -1.10 -17.91
C GLY A 230 -26.20 -2.32 -16.97
N PHE A 231 -27.11 -2.39 -16.00
CA PHE A 231 -27.30 -3.60 -15.19
C PHE A 231 -28.28 -4.57 -15.87
N ASP A 232 -27.81 -5.78 -16.14
CA ASP A 232 -28.64 -6.90 -16.61
C ASP A 232 -28.93 -7.86 -15.45
N PRO A 233 -30.20 -7.99 -14.97
CA PRO A 233 -30.53 -8.82 -13.82
C PRO A 233 -30.31 -10.33 -14.04
N VAL A 234 -30.16 -10.76 -15.29
CA VAL A 234 -29.90 -12.16 -15.64
C VAL A 234 -28.43 -12.49 -15.58
N PHE A 235 -27.57 -11.60 -16.08
CA PHE A 235 -26.13 -11.86 -16.22
C PHE A 235 -25.29 -11.16 -15.16
N ASP A 236 -25.71 -9.99 -14.66
CA ASP A 236 -24.96 -9.23 -13.67
C ASP A 236 -25.31 -9.65 -12.24
N ILE A 237 -24.36 -9.44 -11.34
CA ILE A 237 -24.53 -9.64 -9.89
C ILE A 237 -24.47 -8.29 -9.16
N ASP A 238 -25.33 -8.12 -8.15
CA ASP A 238 -25.25 -6.94 -7.27
C ASP A 238 -24.12 -7.12 -6.24
N ARG A 239 -22.97 -6.56 -6.55
CA ARG A 239 -21.75 -6.63 -5.70
C ARG A 239 -21.75 -5.73 -4.49
N GLN A 240 -22.84 -5.00 -4.25
CA GLN A 240 -22.90 -4.14 -3.07
C GLN A 240 -22.70 -4.96 -1.80
N SER A 241 -21.85 -4.48 -0.91
CA SER A 241 -21.48 -5.21 0.30
C SER A 241 -21.34 -4.29 1.51
N ASN A 242 -21.51 -4.88 2.69
CA ASN A 242 -21.24 -4.25 3.97
C ASN A 242 -20.31 -5.15 4.78
N GLY A 243 -19.22 -4.57 5.28
CA GLY A 243 -18.24 -5.23 6.13
C GLY A 243 -18.32 -4.72 7.57
N LEU A 244 -18.14 -5.60 8.52
CA LEU A 244 -17.94 -5.28 9.93
C LEU A 244 -16.72 -6.03 10.45
N THR A 245 -15.92 -5.36 11.28
CA THR A 245 -14.73 -5.93 11.90
C THR A 245 -14.67 -5.51 13.36
N LEU A 246 -14.35 -6.45 14.25
CA LEU A 246 -14.05 -6.18 15.64
C LEU A 246 -12.77 -6.93 16.01
N GLN A 247 -11.78 -6.20 16.50
CA GLN A 247 -10.48 -6.74 16.88
C GLN A 247 -10.07 -6.24 18.26
N GLY A 248 -9.39 -7.09 19.01
CA GLY A 248 -8.72 -6.73 20.25
C GLY A 248 -7.25 -7.14 20.18
N GLY A 249 -6.39 -6.46 20.92
CA GLY A 249 -4.99 -6.76 20.88
C GLY A 249 -4.12 -5.92 21.80
N LEU A 250 -2.84 -5.94 21.50
CA LEU A 250 -1.80 -5.28 22.29
C LEU A 250 -1.01 -4.31 21.41
N THR A 251 -0.60 -3.21 22.00
CA THR A 251 0.40 -2.29 21.46
C THR A 251 1.68 -2.39 22.27
N PHE A 252 2.81 -2.27 21.60
CA PHE A 252 4.14 -2.43 22.21
C PHE A 252 5.00 -1.21 21.96
N GLU A 253 5.65 -0.75 23.00
CA GLU A 253 6.75 0.22 22.99
C GLU A 253 7.79 -0.22 24.03
N LEU A 254 8.38 -1.40 23.78
CA LEU A 254 9.24 -2.08 24.74
C LEU A 254 10.70 -1.64 24.56
N SER A 255 11.28 -1.04 25.60
CA SER A 255 12.74 -0.76 25.72
C SER A 255 13.33 0.08 24.58
N SER A 256 12.55 0.85 23.82
CA SER A 256 12.96 1.54 22.60
C SER A 256 13.44 0.58 21.47
N LEU A 257 13.23 -0.72 21.62
CA LEU A 257 13.66 -1.73 20.66
C LEU A 257 12.50 -2.36 19.88
N VAL A 258 11.37 -2.59 20.53
CA VAL A 258 10.21 -3.24 19.91
C VAL A 258 9.02 -2.30 19.93
N PHE A 259 8.50 -2.01 18.76
CA PHE A 259 7.32 -1.18 18.56
C PHE A 259 6.31 -1.91 17.71
N GLY A 260 5.04 -1.63 17.92
CA GLY A 260 4.01 -2.10 17.01
C GLY A 260 2.72 -2.51 17.68
N THR A 261 1.89 -3.19 16.90
CA THR A 261 0.55 -3.59 17.31
C THR A 261 0.26 -4.99 16.78
N VAL A 262 -0.37 -5.82 17.61
CA VAL A 262 -0.92 -7.11 17.22
C VAL A 262 -2.37 -7.16 17.66
N GLN A 263 -3.27 -7.39 16.73
CA GLN A 263 -4.72 -7.50 16.99
C GLN A 263 -5.27 -8.75 16.32
N ALA A 264 -6.25 -9.37 16.96
CA ALA A 264 -7.02 -10.46 16.39
C ALA A 264 -8.50 -10.26 16.72
N GLY A 265 -9.37 -10.81 15.89
CA GLY A 265 -10.79 -10.65 16.06
C GLY A 265 -11.61 -11.36 15.01
N TYR A 266 -12.77 -10.80 14.74
CA TYR A 266 -13.73 -11.39 13.82
C TYR A 266 -14.17 -10.35 12.79
N MET A 267 -14.34 -10.78 11.55
CA MET A 267 -14.88 -9.98 10.45
C MET A 267 -16.05 -10.69 9.80
N ARG A 268 -17.00 -9.90 9.32
CA ARG A 268 -18.12 -10.32 8.50
C ARG A 268 -18.26 -9.39 7.31
N GLN A 269 -18.43 -9.97 6.13
CA GLN A 269 -18.77 -9.28 4.88
C GLN A 269 -20.07 -9.86 4.36
N SER A 270 -21.10 -9.04 4.22
CA SER A 270 -22.38 -9.44 3.67
C SER A 270 -22.63 -8.78 2.32
N TYR A 271 -23.17 -9.52 1.40
CA TYR A 271 -23.47 -9.10 0.04
C TYR A 271 -24.97 -8.92 -0.16
N ARG A 272 -25.35 -8.01 -1.03
CA ARG A 272 -26.78 -7.76 -1.31
C ARG A 272 -27.41 -8.83 -2.20
N ASP A 273 -26.64 -9.35 -3.15
CA ASP A 273 -27.08 -10.40 -4.06
C ASP A 273 -27.06 -11.77 -3.36
N LEU A 274 -28.21 -12.44 -3.31
CA LEU A 274 -28.35 -13.75 -2.68
C LEU A 274 -27.57 -14.87 -3.40
N ARG A 275 -27.11 -14.63 -4.62
CA ARG A 275 -26.24 -15.55 -5.37
C ARG A 275 -24.81 -15.53 -4.84
N LEU A 276 -24.42 -14.49 -4.09
CA LEU A 276 -23.11 -14.33 -3.47
C LEU A 276 -23.12 -14.87 -2.05
N GLN A 277 -22.09 -15.58 -1.69
CA GLN A 277 -21.94 -16.11 -0.35
C GLN A 277 -21.38 -15.04 0.60
N ASP A 278 -22.10 -14.78 1.71
CA ASP A 278 -21.56 -13.99 2.82
C ASP A 278 -20.29 -14.64 3.35
N PHE A 279 -19.35 -13.80 3.73
CA PHE A 279 -18.13 -14.24 4.39
C PHE A 279 -18.16 -13.85 5.86
N SER A 280 -17.72 -14.76 6.73
CA SER A 280 -17.44 -14.45 8.12
C SER A 280 -16.29 -15.31 8.64
N GLY A 281 -15.44 -14.76 9.50
CA GLY A 281 -14.33 -15.51 10.04
C GLY A 281 -13.35 -14.69 10.85
N LEU A 282 -12.31 -15.38 11.29
CA LEU A 282 -11.24 -14.74 12.05
C LEU A 282 -10.47 -13.76 11.17
N THR A 283 -10.09 -12.65 11.74
CA THR A 283 -9.17 -11.66 11.17
C THR A 283 -8.06 -11.38 12.16
N PHE A 284 -6.92 -10.96 11.66
CA PHE A 284 -5.84 -10.45 12.48
C PHE A 284 -5.06 -9.38 11.71
N ASN A 285 -4.37 -8.54 12.45
CA ASN A 285 -3.44 -7.55 11.95
C ASN A 285 -2.23 -7.48 12.89
N ALA A 286 -1.04 -7.47 12.32
CA ALA A 286 0.21 -7.31 13.05
C ALA A 286 1.14 -6.38 12.27
N ASP A 287 1.72 -5.38 12.92
CA ASP A 287 2.83 -4.57 12.43
C ASP A 287 3.80 -4.40 13.60
N LEU A 288 4.95 -5.05 13.50
CA LEU A 288 5.98 -5.06 14.52
C LEU A 288 7.29 -4.59 13.92
N LEU A 289 7.92 -3.61 14.54
CA LEU A 289 9.28 -3.18 14.27
C LEU A 289 10.16 -3.56 15.44
N TRP A 290 11.23 -4.29 15.17
CA TRP A 290 12.24 -4.66 16.11
C TRP A 290 13.61 -4.08 15.69
N ASN A 291 14.10 -3.12 16.43
CA ASN A 291 15.45 -2.58 16.31
C ASN A 291 16.42 -3.52 17.05
N VAL A 292 16.86 -4.61 16.38
CA VAL A 292 17.72 -5.65 16.96
C VAL A 292 19.04 -5.07 17.46
N THR A 293 19.60 -4.17 16.68
CA THR A 293 20.77 -3.37 17.03
C THR A 293 20.58 -1.93 16.56
N PRO A 294 21.44 -0.99 16.95
CA PRO A 294 21.40 0.38 16.36
C PRO A 294 21.54 0.40 14.83
N LEU A 295 22.11 -0.66 14.21
CA LEU A 295 22.35 -0.74 12.78
C LEU A 295 21.43 -1.73 12.06
N THR A 296 20.58 -2.45 12.78
CA THR A 296 19.73 -3.50 12.19
C THR A 296 18.31 -3.39 12.72
N SER A 297 17.35 -3.31 11.81
CA SER A 297 15.92 -3.38 12.13
C SER A 297 15.25 -4.52 11.36
N ILE A 298 14.28 -5.15 12.00
CA ILE A 298 13.41 -6.16 11.41
C ILE A 298 11.98 -5.65 11.52
N ARG A 299 11.25 -5.65 10.42
CA ARG A 299 9.83 -5.34 10.39
C ARG A 299 9.02 -6.56 9.97
N LEU A 300 8.07 -6.94 10.82
CA LEU A 300 7.13 -8.04 10.56
C LEU A 300 5.74 -7.46 10.37
N ARG A 301 5.09 -7.82 9.27
CA ARG A 301 3.70 -7.46 9.00
C ARG A 301 2.90 -8.70 8.68
N GLY A 302 1.66 -8.71 9.12
CA GLY A 302 0.74 -9.77 8.78
C GLY A 302 -0.70 -9.31 8.90
N GLY A 303 -1.58 -9.87 8.05
CA GLY A 303 -2.98 -9.55 8.12
C GLY A 303 -3.86 -10.53 7.34
N ARG A 304 -5.12 -10.63 7.76
CA ARG A 304 -6.15 -11.35 7.05
C ARG A 304 -7.34 -10.44 6.83
N SER A 305 -7.74 -10.29 5.56
CA SER A 305 -8.81 -9.38 5.13
C SER A 305 -9.64 -10.00 4.01
N VAL A 306 -10.77 -9.36 3.67
CA VAL A 306 -11.51 -9.62 2.45
C VAL A 306 -11.09 -8.57 1.41
N GLN A 307 -10.70 -9.03 0.22
CA GLN A 307 -10.36 -8.21 -0.93
C GLN A 307 -11.43 -8.39 -2.01
N GLU A 308 -11.91 -7.28 -2.54
CA GLU A 308 -12.80 -7.27 -3.70
C GLU A 308 -12.11 -7.87 -4.93
N THR A 309 -12.87 -8.45 -5.84
CA THR A 309 -12.37 -9.14 -7.03
C THR A 309 -12.99 -8.59 -8.31
N SER A 310 -12.29 -8.77 -9.44
CA SER A 310 -12.82 -8.53 -10.80
C SER A 310 -13.63 -9.70 -11.34
N SER A 311 -13.76 -10.81 -10.60
CA SER A 311 -14.55 -11.96 -11.02
C SER A 311 -16.03 -11.59 -11.17
N THR A 312 -16.70 -12.11 -12.18
CA THR A 312 -18.14 -11.94 -12.40
C THR A 312 -18.99 -12.95 -11.62
N ILE A 313 -18.37 -13.96 -10.99
CA ILE A 313 -19.06 -15.05 -10.27
C ILE A 313 -18.72 -15.12 -8.78
N VAL A 314 -17.74 -14.36 -8.32
CA VAL A 314 -17.27 -14.34 -6.93
C VAL A 314 -17.17 -12.88 -6.47
N ALA A 315 -17.71 -12.59 -5.31
CA ALA A 315 -17.75 -11.23 -4.80
C ALA A 315 -16.44 -10.75 -4.17
N GLY A 316 -15.65 -11.65 -3.61
CA GLY A 316 -14.41 -11.29 -2.95
C GLY A 316 -13.53 -12.50 -2.65
N ASN A 317 -12.28 -12.21 -2.35
CA ASN A 317 -11.30 -13.19 -1.90
C ASN A 317 -10.94 -12.94 -0.45
N THR A 318 -10.88 -13.98 0.36
CA THR A 318 -10.18 -13.92 1.64
C THR A 318 -8.69 -13.94 1.35
N ARG A 319 -7.96 -12.93 1.81
CA ARG A 319 -6.53 -12.79 1.64
C ARG A 319 -5.82 -12.85 2.98
N LEU A 320 -4.76 -13.64 3.03
CA LEU A 320 -3.77 -13.69 4.09
C LEU A 320 -2.46 -13.17 3.51
N ASP A 321 -1.83 -12.21 4.17
CA ASP A 321 -0.50 -11.71 3.82
C ASP A 321 0.38 -11.71 5.06
N ILE A 322 1.62 -12.18 4.91
CA ILE A 322 2.67 -12.14 5.93
C ILE A 322 3.96 -11.69 5.25
N SER A 323 4.67 -10.76 5.84
CA SER A 323 5.94 -10.27 5.31
C SER A 323 6.94 -9.97 6.42
N ALA A 324 8.21 -10.17 6.10
CA ALA A 324 9.35 -9.80 6.90
C ALA A 324 10.29 -8.94 6.06
N GLN A 325 10.82 -7.89 6.64
CA GLN A 325 11.85 -7.04 6.07
C GLN A 325 12.97 -6.85 7.08
N VAL A 326 14.20 -6.96 6.62
CA VAL A 326 15.42 -6.71 7.40
C VAL A 326 16.17 -5.58 6.72
N ASP A 327 16.50 -4.54 7.47
CA ASP A 327 17.32 -3.43 7.01
C ASP A 327 18.57 -3.34 7.88
N HIS A 328 19.71 -3.26 7.23
CA HIS A 328 21.01 -3.17 7.89
C HIS A 328 21.84 -1.99 7.34
N GLU A 329 22.27 -1.10 8.22
CA GLU A 329 23.21 -0.04 7.91
C GLU A 329 24.64 -0.59 7.94
N LEU A 330 25.13 -1.06 6.78
CA LEU A 330 26.48 -1.58 6.65
C LEU A 330 27.53 -0.47 6.85
N TYR A 331 27.26 0.69 6.27
CA TYR A 331 27.91 1.97 6.52
C TYR A 331 26.84 3.06 6.56
N ARG A 332 27.14 4.23 7.10
CA ARG A 332 26.18 5.35 7.14
C ARG A 332 25.59 5.71 5.78
N TYR A 333 26.32 5.44 4.72
CA TYR A 333 25.96 5.69 3.32
C TYR A 333 25.59 4.42 2.55
N ILE A 334 25.61 3.24 3.14
CA ILE A 334 25.19 1.98 2.51
C ILE A 334 24.17 1.28 3.40
N ILE A 335 22.97 1.11 2.86
CA ILE A 335 21.88 0.39 3.51
C ILE A 335 21.59 -0.87 2.66
N VAL A 336 21.64 -2.02 3.31
CA VAL A 336 21.29 -3.32 2.72
C VAL A 336 19.94 -3.74 3.26
N SER A 337 19.04 -4.14 2.37
CA SER A 337 17.69 -4.59 2.71
C SER A 337 17.44 -5.98 2.14
N ALA A 338 16.71 -6.80 2.88
CA ALA A 338 16.19 -8.09 2.41
C ALA A 338 14.73 -8.20 2.85
N ASN A 339 13.88 -8.75 1.99
CA ASN A 339 12.48 -8.97 2.30
C ASN A 339 11.98 -10.32 1.80
N ALA A 340 11.01 -10.88 2.51
CA ALA A 340 10.27 -12.06 2.12
C ALA A 340 8.79 -11.84 2.44
N GLY A 341 7.91 -12.25 1.53
CA GLY A 341 6.47 -12.15 1.70
C GLY A 341 5.78 -13.44 1.24
N TYR A 342 4.80 -13.86 2.00
CA TYR A 342 3.90 -14.96 1.65
C TYR A 342 2.48 -14.44 1.66
N GLY A 343 1.73 -14.69 0.59
CA GLY A 343 0.31 -14.41 0.44
C GLY A 343 -0.48 -15.68 0.15
N SER A 344 -1.72 -15.72 0.60
CA SER A 344 -2.68 -16.76 0.19
C SER A 344 -4.01 -16.09 -0.09
N PHE A 345 -4.65 -16.44 -1.18
CA PHE A 345 -5.97 -15.94 -1.53
C PHE A 345 -6.93 -17.10 -1.77
N ARG A 346 -8.16 -16.96 -1.28
CA ARG A 346 -9.23 -17.95 -1.44
C ARG A 346 -10.52 -17.24 -1.82
N PRO A 347 -11.12 -17.61 -2.96
CA PRO A 347 -12.42 -17.05 -3.35
C PRO A 347 -13.50 -17.35 -2.31
N ASN A 348 -14.36 -16.37 -2.04
CA ASN A 348 -15.56 -16.55 -1.22
C ASN A 348 -16.70 -17.03 -2.13
N GLY A 349 -16.67 -18.31 -2.50
CA GLY A 349 -17.58 -18.95 -3.44
C GLY A 349 -16.87 -19.84 -4.46
N PRO A 350 -17.50 -20.14 -5.61
CA PRO A 350 -16.88 -20.94 -6.67
C PRO A 350 -15.62 -20.25 -7.19
N GLY A 351 -14.52 -21.00 -7.33
CA GLY A 351 -13.27 -20.45 -7.84
C GLY A 351 -12.05 -21.17 -7.30
N VAL A 352 -10.90 -20.78 -7.79
CA VAL A 352 -9.62 -21.39 -7.44
C VAL A 352 -8.75 -20.37 -6.71
N GLY A 353 -8.32 -20.75 -5.52
CA GLY A 353 -7.37 -19.98 -4.74
C GLY A 353 -5.93 -20.24 -5.19
N GLY A 354 -5.00 -19.59 -4.47
CA GLY A 354 -3.58 -19.78 -4.71
C GLY A 354 -2.74 -19.16 -3.58
N ASN A 355 -1.44 -19.37 -3.74
CA ASN A 355 -0.43 -18.85 -2.84
C ASN A 355 0.57 -18.00 -3.61
N GLU A 356 1.10 -16.98 -2.97
CA GLU A 356 2.09 -16.06 -3.52
C GLU A 356 3.33 -16.06 -2.64
N LEU A 357 4.49 -16.08 -3.26
CA LEU A 357 5.79 -15.90 -2.62
C LEU A 357 6.50 -14.75 -3.29
N ASN A 358 7.00 -13.80 -2.49
CA ASN A 358 7.83 -12.71 -2.95
C ASN A 358 9.10 -12.69 -2.09
N ILE A 359 10.26 -12.69 -2.74
CA ILE A 359 11.56 -12.59 -2.06
C ILE A 359 12.33 -11.49 -2.77
N GLY A 360 13.01 -10.65 -2.02
CA GLY A 360 13.80 -9.58 -2.60
C GLY A 360 14.93 -9.13 -1.70
N GLY A 361 15.82 -8.37 -2.29
CA GLY A 361 16.91 -7.72 -1.56
C GLY A 361 17.49 -6.59 -2.39
N GLY A 362 18.15 -5.67 -1.72
CA GLY A 362 18.73 -4.52 -2.39
C GLY A 362 19.80 -3.83 -1.57
N VAL A 363 20.51 -2.97 -2.25
CA VAL A 363 21.52 -2.09 -1.65
C VAL A 363 21.20 -0.67 -2.10
N ARG A 364 21.16 0.25 -1.15
CA ARG A 364 21.04 1.68 -1.40
C ARG A 364 22.32 2.37 -0.97
N TYR A 365 22.93 3.08 -1.89
CA TYR A 365 24.12 3.89 -1.71
C TYR A 365 23.74 5.37 -1.69
N LEU A 366 23.99 6.05 -0.60
CA LEU A 366 23.77 7.48 -0.42
C LEU A 366 25.07 8.19 -0.78
N VAL A 367 25.10 8.83 -1.94
CA VAL A 367 26.31 9.52 -2.44
C VAL A 367 26.53 10.82 -1.68
N ASP A 368 25.50 11.63 -1.59
CA ASP A 368 25.42 12.87 -0.85
C ASP A 368 23.97 13.23 -0.52
N ARG A 369 23.69 14.48 -0.12
CA ARG A 369 22.34 14.95 0.23
C ARG A 369 21.37 14.99 -0.94
N ASN A 370 21.91 15.08 -2.13
CA ASN A 370 21.10 15.27 -3.34
C ASN A 370 20.99 14.01 -4.19
N TRP A 371 21.91 13.05 -3.99
CA TRP A 371 22.01 11.91 -4.87
C TRP A 371 22.12 10.60 -4.10
N SER A 372 21.30 9.63 -4.51
CA SER A 372 21.42 8.25 -4.09
C SER A 372 21.23 7.31 -5.29
N ALA A 373 21.82 6.13 -5.21
CA ALA A 373 21.68 5.06 -6.18
C ALA A 373 21.31 3.74 -5.49
N GLY A 374 20.65 2.85 -6.19
CA GLY A 374 20.25 1.56 -5.66
C GLY A 374 20.26 0.45 -6.69
N LEU A 375 20.44 -0.76 -6.17
CA LEU A 375 20.29 -2.01 -6.91
C LEU A 375 19.31 -2.89 -6.13
N ASN A 376 18.28 -3.39 -6.81
CA ASN A 376 17.30 -4.30 -6.22
C ASN A 376 17.15 -5.54 -7.09
N VAL A 377 17.00 -6.68 -6.46
CA VAL A 377 16.63 -7.95 -7.09
C VAL A 377 15.42 -8.51 -6.39
N SER A 378 14.47 -9.02 -7.15
CA SER A 378 13.31 -9.68 -6.58
C SER A 378 12.85 -10.87 -7.43
N TYR A 379 12.19 -11.80 -6.76
CA TYR A 379 11.54 -12.95 -7.37
C TYR A 379 10.13 -13.06 -6.80
N ALA A 380 9.15 -13.15 -7.69
CA ALA A 380 7.75 -13.33 -7.35
C ALA A 380 7.23 -14.63 -7.99
N ARG A 381 6.46 -15.40 -7.23
CA ARG A 381 5.81 -16.62 -7.71
C ARG A 381 4.39 -16.70 -7.19
N ARG A 382 3.46 -17.06 -8.05
CA ARG A 382 2.10 -17.44 -7.70
C ARG A 382 1.82 -18.86 -8.16
N ASP A 383 1.44 -19.71 -7.21
CA ASP A 383 0.95 -21.08 -7.45
C ASP A 383 -0.57 -21.12 -7.31
N SER A 384 -1.25 -21.72 -8.27
CA SER A 384 -2.70 -21.92 -8.28
C SER A 384 -3.04 -23.17 -9.10
N ALA A 385 -4.16 -23.83 -8.82
CA ALA A 385 -4.66 -24.89 -9.69
C ALA A 385 -5.15 -24.37 -11.04
N SER A 386 -5.46 -23.06 -11.14
CA SER A 386 -5.77 -22.41 -12.42
C SER A 386 -4.48 -21.95 -13.10
N ALA A 387 -4.20 -22.51 -14.29
CA ALA A 387 -3.07 -22.12 -15.11
C ALA A 387 -3.08 -20.61 -15.43
N GLY A 388 -4.27 -20.03 -15.64
CA GLY A 388 -4.46 -18.60 -15.88
C GLY A 388 -3.99 -17.70 -14.72
N LEU A 389 -3.81 -18.21 -13.50
CA LEU A 389 -3.36 -17.43 -12.34
C LEU A 389 -1.91 -17.70 -11.97
N ARG A 390 -1.28 -18.75 -12.48
CA ARG A 390 0.12 -19.08 -12.17
C ARG A 390 1.09 -18.16 -12.89
N TYR A 391 2.15 -17.81 -12.22
CA TYR A 391 3.32 -17.18 -12.82
C TYR A 391 4.51 -17.25 -11.87
N ASP A 392 5.69 -17.06 -12.42
CA ASP A 392 6.87 -16.60 -11.69
C ASP A 392 7.60 -15.54 -12.53
N ALA A 393 8.28 -14.63 -11.86
CA ALA A 393 9.02 -13.56 -12.48
C ALA A 393 10.19 -13.15 -11.62
N ALA A 394 11.34 -12.96 -12.25
CA ALA A 394 12.51 -12.31 -11.66
C ALA A 394 12.60 -10.87 -12.17
N LEU A 395 13.04 -9.96 -11.30
CA LEU A 395 13.24 -8.56 -11.62
C LEU A 395 14.59 -8.10 -11.07
N LEU A 396 15.33 -7.40 -11.91
CA LEU A 396 16.53 -6.63 -11.55
C LEU A 396 16.20 -5.16 -11.80
N ALA A 397 16.37 -4.30 -10.80
CA ALA A 397 16.13 -2.88 -10.88
C ALA A 397 17.37 -2.08 -10.49
N LEU A 398 17.76 -1.14 -11.33
CA LEU A 398 18.77 -0.12 -11.05
C LEU A 398 18.07 1.21 -10.94
N ASN A 399 18.17 1.85 -9.79
CA ASN A 399 17.53 3.14 -9.56
C ASN A 399 18.54 4.21 -9.12
N THR A 400 18.17 5.45 -9.41
CA THR A 400 18.86 6.63 -8.92
C THR A 400 17.85 7.70 -8.58
N ARG A 401 18.10 8.43 -7.49
CA ARG A 401 17.27 9.54 -7.05
C ARG A 401 18.11 10.80 -6.94
N PHE A 402 17.61 11.84 -7.53
CA PHE A 402 18.05 13.21 -7.32
C PHE A 402 17.00 13.96 -6.49
N ALA A 403 17.40 14.60 -5.38
CA ALA A 403 16.51 15.37 -4.52
C ALA A 403 17.22 16.65 -4.07
N TYR A 404 16.44 17.72 -3.81
CA TYR A 404 17.01 19.00 -3.37
C TYR A 404 16.44 19.44 -2.02
#